data_07d8f23c42eb492e48a3cce8b53429d2
#
_entry.id   07d8f23c42eb492e48a3cce8b53429d2
#
_cell.length_a   1.000
_cell.length_b   1.000
_cell.length_c   1.000
_cell.angle_alpha   90.00
_cell.angle_beta   90.00
_cell.angle_gamma   90.00
#
_symmetry.space_group_name_H-M   'P 1'
#
loop_
_entity.id
_entity.type
_entity.pdbx_description
1 polymer ?
#
loop_
_entity_poly.entity_id
_entity_poly.type
_entity_poly.pdbx_seq_one_letter_code
_entity_poly.pdbx_strand_id
1 'polypeptide(L)'
;MSRAIKFASIAVVVATLASVALSQETRMYRDGGNWVQEMTGDLGAARSLRLKLASGAVKVQGGSQTSITYVIHRRAYTSSEQEARRQFESYRMTASVKGDTAWIVSESGGRDRRCSDDFVVNVPRNLDVAKIETGGGDINITHIAGRVDLETGGGGIQADDIGGPLSVETGGGAIDVGNVAANVTLSTGGGNIKIASAKGDIKAESGGGNLVVLSGLQGAVLETGGGSIRVDKCSGTLKATSGGGTVDLGEIGGPAQIETAAGSIRLASAKGRVQAETGGGSIQLDGATSVQAETSAGGIVVKLLSSTGVQNNSTLETSAGDITVYLANDLAISIRAEIEVANGHTIHSDFSDIHVSSEGGPWGPRTVTAEGQLNGGGPVLKIRTNSGNVSFRRISR
;
A
#
# COMPACT_ATOMS: atom_id res chain seq x y z
N MET A 1 84.79 -19.12 -28.09
CA MET A 1 83.44 -18.61 -28.45
C MET A 1 82.54 -18.83 -27.26
N SER A 2 82.38 -17.79 -26.42
CA SER A 2 81.62 -17.85 -25.17
C SER A 2 80.30 -17.16 -25.40
N ARG A 3 79.17 -17.92 -25.18
CA ARG A 3 77.85 -17.39 -25.25
C ARG A 3 77.39 -16.95 -23.82
N ALA A 4 77.24 -15.63 -23.62
CA ALA A 4 76.71 -15.08 -22.42
C ALA A 4 75.19 -15.23 -22.41
N ILE A 5 74.60 -15.88 -21.36
CA ILE A 5 73.18 -15.99 -21.11
C ILE A 5 72.80 -14.79 -20.25
N LYS A 6 71.95 -13.92 -20.82
CA LYS A 6 71.28 -12.80 -20.07
C LYS A 6 70.13 -13.34 -19.27
N PHE A 7 70.19 -13.25 -17.95
CA PHE A 7 69.05 -13.41 -17.05
C PHE A 7 68.24 -12.14 -17.05
N ALA A 8 66.97 -12.24 -17.48
CA ALA A 8 65.97 -11.20 -17.31
C ALA A 8 65.33 -11.34 -15.94
N SER A 9 65.56 -10.37 -15.09
CA SER A 9 64.86 -10.29 -13.77
C SER A 9 63.43 -9.84 -13.98
N ILE A 10 62.46 -10.74 -13.71
CA ILE A 10 61.04 -10.42 -13.63
C ILE A 10 60.80 -9.84 -12.23
N ALA A 11 60.57 -8.52 -12.17
CA ALA A 11 60.10 -7.87 -10.94
C ALA A 11 58.60 -8.22 -10.74
N VAL A 12 58.29 -9.07 -9.77
CA VAL A 12 56.94 -9.33 -9.31
C VAL A 12 56.53 -8.12 -8.46
N VAL A 13 55.66 -7.26 -9.00
CA VAL A 13 55.00 -6.22 -8.22
C VAL A 13 53.91 -6.90 -7.40
N VAL A 14 54.17 -7.15 -6.13
CA VAL A 14 53.17 -7.52 -5.16
C VAL A 14 52.38 -6.27 -4.83
N ALA A 15 51.19 -6.11 -5.43
CA ALA A 15 50.21 -5.10 -5.02
C ALA A 15 49.69 -5.50 -3.65
N THR A 16 50.19 -4.92 -2.59
CA THR A 16 49.59 -4.97 -1.26
C THR A 16 48.27 -4.20 -1.30
N LEU A 17 47.17 -4.94 -1.37
CA LEU A 17 45.85 -4.40 -1.05
C LEU A 17 45.90 -3.96 0.41
N ALA A 18 46.04 -2.65 0.64
CA ALA A 18 45.83 -2.08 1.97
C ALA A 18 44.39 -2.33 2.37
N SER A 19 44.17 -3.34 3.17
CA SER A 19 42.93 -3.47 3.93
C SER A 19 42.88 -2.30 4.89
N VAL A 20 42.01 -1.34 4.63
CA VAL A 20 41.65 -0.30 5.62
C VAL A 20 41.14 -1.07 6.83
N ALA A 21 41.91 -1.08 7.90
CA ALA A 21 41.50 -1.67 9.17
C ALA A 21 40.32 -0.83 9.66
N LEU A 22 39.11 -1.37 9.53
CA LEU A 22 37.90 -0.78 10.09
C LEU A 22 38.05 -0.75 11.61
N SER A 23 37.99 0.42 12.22
CA SER A 23 38.05 0.56 13.67
C SER A 23 36.71 0.09 14.24
N GLN A 24 36.68 -1.15 14.72
CA GLN A 24 35.55 -1.68 15.47
C GLN A 24 35.88 -1.62 16.96
N GLU A 25 35.08 -0.87 17.70
CA GLU A 25 35.18 -0.82 19.15
C GLU A 25 34.07 -1.67 19.78
N THR A 26 34.40 -2.40 20.83
CA THR A 26 33.45 -3.24 21.55
C THR A 26 33.49 -2.91 23.04
N ARG A 27 32.33 -2.62 23.60
CA ARG A 27 32.16 -2.31 25.02
C ARG A 27 31.09 -3.22 25.60
N MET A 28 31.30 -3.70 26.81
CA MET A 28 30.34 -4.51 27.57
C MET A 28 29.99 -3.85 28.90
N TYR A 29 28.70 -3.75 29.18
CA TYR A 29 28.21 -3.13 30.43
C TYR A 29 26.90 -3.78 30.87
N ARG A 30 26.49 -3.46 32.11
CA ARG A 30 25.23 -3.94 32.69
C ARG A 30 24.15 -2.88 32.58
N ASP A 31 22.97 -3.29 32.13
CA ASP A 31 21.77 -2.45 31.99
C ASP A 31 20.54 -3.19 32.52
N GLY A 32 19.89 -2.66 33.54
CA GLY A 32 18.63 -3.17 34.10
C GLY A 32 18.66 -4.66 34.51
N GLY A 33 19.80 -5.17 34.97
CA GLY A 33 19.94 -6.58 35.34
C GLY A 33 20.40 -7.50 34.22
N ASN A 34 20.45 -7.03 32.98
CA ASN A 34 20.94 -7.74 31.81
C ASN A 34 22.35 -7.25 31.44
N TRP A 35 23.02 -8.01 30.57
CA TRP A 35 24.30 -7.60 29.98
C TRP A 35 24.10 -7.09 28.59
N VAL A 36 24.75 -5.98 28.25
CA VAL A 36 24.73 -5.37 26.91
C VAL A 36 26.13 -5.32 26.34
N GLN A 37 26.28 -5.75 25.11
CA GLN A 37 27.47 -5.56 24.30
C GLN A 37 27.14 -4.49 23.26
N GLU A 38 27.91 -3.41 23.27
CA GLU A 38 27.85 -2.35 22.28
C GLU A 38 29.04 -2.48 21.33
N MET A 39 28.75 -2.53 20.03
CA MET A 39 29.74 -2.62 18.98
C MET A 39 29.58 -1.42 18.05
N THR A 40 30.61 -0.60 17.90
CA THR A 40 30.60 0.56 17.02
C THR A 40 31.60 0.40 15.88
N GLY A 41 31.31 0.96 14.73
CA GLY A 41 32.24 0.94 13.62
C GLY A 41 31.91 2.00 12.56
N ASP A 42 32.94 2.29 11.76
CA ASP A 42 32.86 3.19 10.60
C ASP A 42 33.31 2.41 9.35
N LEU A 43 32.41 2.35 8.35
CA LEU A 43 32.65 1.67 7.06
C LEU A 43 33.22 2.62 6.00
N GLY A 44 33.42 3.90 6.34
CA GLY A 44 33.85 4.90 5.38
C GLY A 44 32.76 5.29 4.38
N ALA A 45 33.15 5.87 3.27
CA ALA A 45 32.24 6.32 2.22
C ALA A 45 31.78 5.15 1.35
N ALA A 46 30.47 5.04 1.14
CA ALA A 46 29.87 4.10 0.21
C ALA A 46 28.59 4.72 -0.41
N ARG A 47 28.23 4.30 -1.61
CA ARG A 47 27.04 4.76 -2.31
C ARG A 47 25.84 3.86 -2.10
N SER A 48 26.05 2.65 -1.61
CA SER A 48 25.00 1.69 -1.33
C SER A 48 25.20 1.02 0.02
N LEU A 49 24.09 0.67 0.68
CA LEU A 49 24.05 -0.08 1.92
C LEU A 49 23.30 -1.39 1.73
N ARG A 50 23.88 -2.49 2.22
CA ARG A 50 23.21 -3.79 2.33
C ARG A 50 23.35 -4.34 3.73
N LEU A 51 22.22 -4.46 4.42
CA LEU A 51 22.11 -5.18 5.69
C LEU A 51 21.42 -6.51 5.46
N LYS A 52 22.06 -7.58 5.92
CA LYS A 52 21.44 -8.90 5.97
C LYS A 52 21.61 -9.49 7.37
N LEU A 53 20.53 -9.51 8.11
CA LEU A 53 20.53 -9.82 9.53
C LEU A 53 19.74 -11.10 9.79
N ALA A 54 20.27 -11.97 10.62
CA ALA A 54 19.55 -13.17 11.06
C ALA A 54 18.28 -12.81 11.85
N SER A 55 18.37 -11.78 12.67
CA SER A 55 17.25 -11.15 13.43
C SER A 55 17.73 -9.84 14.02
N GLY A 56 16.79 -9.01 14.47
CA GLY A 56 17.08 -7.77 15.17
C GLY A 56 16.32 -6.58 14.60
N ALA A 57 16.08 -5.59 15.46
CA ALA A 57 15.51 -4.34 15.01
C ALA A 57 16.57 -3.48 14.32
N VAL A 58 16.16 -2.77 13.27
CA VAL A 58 17.04 -1.96 12.44
C VAL A 58 16.53 -0.53 12.36
N LYS A 59 17.39 0.42 12.69
CA LYS A 59 17.14 1.84 12.44
C LYS A 59 18.21 2.37 11.48
N VAL A 60 17.81 2.85 10.31
CA VAL A 60 18.68 3.52 9.36
C VAL A 60 18.28 4.97 9.23
N GLN A 61 19.23 5.87 9.37
CA GLN A 61 19.00 7.30 9.31
C GLN A 61 19.95 7.96 8.33
N GLY A 62 19.41 8.54 7.26
CA GLY A 62 20.15 9.38 6.34
C GLY A 62 20.43 10.75 6.93
N GLY A 63 21.65 11.27 6.67
CA GLY A 63 22.05 12.58 7.18
C GLY A 63 23.11 13.24 6.31
N SER A 64 23.76 14.27 6.84
CA SER A 64 24.79 15.05 6.14
C SER A 64 26.19 14.43 6.19
N GLN A 65 26.35 13.30 6.91
CA GLN A 65 27.63 12.58 6.99
C GLN A 65 28.02 12.01 5.63
N THR A 66 29.33 11.80 5.44
CA THR A 66 29.90 11.22 4.21
C THR A 66 30.26 9.74 4.36
N SER A 67 30.34 9.23 5.59
CA SER A 67 30.63 7.83 5.90
C SER A 67 29.41 7.10 6.44
N ILE A 68 29.47 5.78 6.43
CA ILE A 68 28.46 4.90 7.03
C ILE A 68 28.97 4.43 8.39
N THR A 69 28.31 4.86 9.44
CA THR A 69 28.63 4.43 10.80
C THR A 69 27.52 3.54 11.37
N TYR A 70 27.89 2.62 12.24
CA TYR A 70 26.93 1.75 12.89
C TYR A 70 27.21 1.61 14.40
N VAL A 71 26.12 1.42 15.13
CA VAL A 71 26.12 1.01 16.53
C VAL A 71 25.19 -0.19 16.66
N ILE A 72 25.66 -1.25 17.28
CA ILE A 72 24.90 -2.46 17.51
C ILE A 72 24.83 -2.71 19.00
N HIS A 73 23.63 -2.76 19.55
CA HIS A 73 23.38 -3.12 20.93
C HIS A 73 22.87 -4.55 20.99
N ARG A 74 23.64 -5.42 21.59
CA ARG A 74 23.28 -6.81 21.83
C ARG A 74 22.96 -7.00 23.30
N ARG A 75 21.77 -7.45 23.60
CA ARG A 75 21.32 -7.65 24.97
C ARG A 75 21.18 -9.15 25.27
N ALA A 76 21.93 -9.63 26.25
CA ALA A 76 21.80 -10.97 26.80
C ALA A 76 20.91 -10.92 28.05
N TYR A 77 19.82 -11.64 28.03
CA TYR A 77 18.86 -11.71 29.14
C TYR A 77 19.34 -12.68 30.23
N THR A 78 20.45 -12.31 30.87
CA THR A 78 21.06 -13.07 31.99
C THR A 78 21.72 -12.11 32.95
N SER A 79 21.73 -12.49 34.23
CA SER A 79 22.48 -11.79 35.29
C SER A 79 23.95 -12.22 35.38
N SER A 80 24.30 -13.35 34.75
CA SER A 80 25.66 -13.90 34.76
C SER A 80 26.48 -13.31 33.60
N GLU A 81 27.58 -12.64 33.97
CA GLU A 81 28.54 -12.11 33.01
C GLU A 81 29.17 -13.22 32.14
N GLN A 82 29.52 -14.33 32.75
CA GLN A 82 30.14 -15.45 32.06
C GLN A 82 29.20 -16.05 31.01
N GLU A 83 27.92 -16.17 31.31
CA GLU A 83 26.91 -16.63 30.36
C GLU A 83 26.68 -15.62 29.23
N ALA A 84 26.59 -14.33 29.54
CA ALA A 84 26.49 -13.27 28.54
C ALA A 84 27.67 -13.28 27.55
N ARG A 85 28.90 -13.41 28.08
CA ARG A 85 30.10 -13.50 27.20
C ARG A 85 30.02 -14.68 26.24
N ARG A 86 29.63 -15.87 26.71
CA ARG A 86 29.44 -17.07 25.85
C ARG A 86 28.38 -16.81 24.76
N GLN A 87 27.27 -16.16 25.12
CA GLN A 87 26.22 -15.83 24.16
C GLN A 87 26.74 -14.86 23.10
N PHE A 88 27.49 -13.83 23.50
CA PHE A 88 28.08 -12.85 22.58
C PHE A 88 29.16 -13.44 21.67
N GLU A 89 29.97 -14.38 22.17
CA GLU A 89 31.00 -15.07 21.39
C GLU A 89 30.43 -15.99 20.30
N SER A 90 29.21 -16.48 20.48
CA SER A 90 28.54 -17.31 19.46
C SER A 90 28.04 -16.54 18.25
N TYR A 91 28.02 -15.21 18.33
CA TYR A 91 27.53 -14.33 17.27
C TYR A 91 28.62 -13.98 16.29
N ARG A 92 28.28 -14.07 15.01
CA ARG A 92 29.18 -13.66 13.94
C ARG A 92 28.59 -12.47 13.20
N MET A 93 29.35 -11.41 13.12
CA MET A 93 29.02 -10.26 12.31
C MET A 93 30.21 -9.91 11.41
N THR A 94 29.92 -9.54 10.19
CA THR A 94 30.89 -9.02 9.25
C THR A 94 30.42 -7.67 8.76
N ALA A 95 31.26 -6.65 8.90
CA ALA A 95 31.05 -5.34 8.35
C ALA A 95 32.21 -5.03 7.39
N SER A 96 31.94 -4.68 6.14
CA SER A 96 32.95 -4.46 5.11
C SER A 96 32.42 -3.58 3.98
N VAL A 97 33.33 -2.94 3.26
CA VAL A 97 33.00 -2.24 2.01
C VAL A 97 33.59 -3.02 0.85
N LYS A 98 32.77 -3.30 -0.17
CA LYS A 98 33.18 -3.95 -1.41
C LYS A 98 32.74 -3.07 -2.60
N GLY A 99 33.70 -2.48 -3.28
CA GLY A 99 33.42 -1.43 -4.26
C GLY A 99 32.71 -0.24 -3.59
N ASP A 100 31.59 0.19 -4.13
CA ASP A 100 30.76 1.29 -3.59
C ASP A 100 29.65 0.82 -2.62
N THR A 101 29.69 -0.44 -2.17
CA THR A 101 28.65 -1.01 -1.32
C THR A 101 29.20 -1.38 0.06
N ALA A 102 28.60 -0.81 1.08
CA ALA A 102 28.79 -1.21 2.47
C ALA A 102 27.91 -2.41 2.79
N TRP A 103 28.49 -3.44 3.39
CA TRP A 103 27.83 -4.67 3.80
C TRP A 103 27.91 -4.81 5.32
N ILE A 104 26.77 -5.06 5.95
CA ILE A 104 26.69 -5.53 7.33
C ILE A 104 25.90 -6.82 7.30
N VAL A 105 26.54 -7.91 7.66
CA VAL A 105 25.92 -9.25 7.66
C VAL A 105 26.05 -9.84 9.05
N SER A 106 24.94 -10.25 9.64
CA SER A 106 24.95 -11.00 10.88
C SER A 106 24.41 -12.40 10.69
N GLU A 107 25.08 -13.37 11.29
CA GLU A 107 24.67 -14.76 11.29
C GLU A 107 24.34 -15.20 12.72
N SER A 108 23.19 -15.82 12.92
CA SER A 108 22.84 -16.41 14.20
C SER A 108 23.70 -17.64 14.45
N GLY A 109 24.53 -17.60 15.47
CA GLY A 109 25.44 -18.69 15.83
C GLY A 109 24.79 -19.89 16.52
N GLY A 110 23.48 -20.11 16.38
CA GLY A 110 22.83 -21.27 17.00
C GLY A 110 21.49 -20.98 17.68
N ARG A 111 20.96 -21.96 18.38
CA ARG A 111 19.61 -21.99 19.00
C ARG A 111 19.39 -21.04 20.19
N ASP A 112 20.31 -20.12 20.49
CA ASP A 112 20.20 -19.31 21.71
C ASP A 112 19.30 -18.07 21.44
N ARG A 113 18.01 -18.24 21.74
CA ARG A 113 16.94 -17.21 21.62
C ARG A 113 16.95 -16.16 22.75
N ARG A 114 18.02 -16.10 23.57
CA ARG A 114 18.09 -15.25 24.75
C ARG A 114 18.82 -13.93 24.52
N CYS A 115 19.11 -13.60 23.28
CA CYS A 115 19.67 -12.30 22.91
C CYS A 115 18.72 -11.54 21.99
N SER A 116 18.66 -10.22 22.15
CA SER A 116 18.11 -9.31 21.16
C SER A 116 19.24 -8.44 20.60
N ASP A 117 19.14 -8.13 19.32
CA ASP A 117 20.10 -7.28 18.64
C ASP A 117 19.38 -6.06 18.06
N ASP A 118 19.89 -4.85 18.35
CA ASP A 118 19.37 -3.60 17.81
C ASP A 118 20.48 -2.93 17.00
N PHE A 119 20.20 -2.64 15.73
CA PHE A 119 21.12 -2.03 14.79
C PHE A 119 20.73 -0.57 14.54
N VAL A 120 21.62 0.36 14.81
CA VAL A 120 21.49 1.76 14.44
C VAL A 120 22.58 2.10 13.42
N VAL A 121 22.17 2.47 12.20
CA VAL A 121 23.09 2.76 11.11
C VAL A 121 22.82 4.17 10.60
N ASN A 122 23.83 5.02 10.66
CA ASN A 122 23.78 6.36 10.09
C ASN A 122 24.46 6.35 8.73
N VAL A 123 23.80 6.89 7.73
CA VAL A 123 24.24 6.84 6.34
C VAL A 123 24.18 8.22 5.68
N PRO A 124 24.96 8.48 4.63
CA PRO A 124 24.73 9.64 3.79
C PRO A 124 23.32 9.64 3.22
N ARG A 125 22.61 10.79 3.23
CA ARG A 125 21.27 10.92 2.64
C ARG A 125 21.24 10.54 1.15
N ASN A 126 22.31 10.81 0.43
CA ASN A 126 22.44 10.59 -1.01
C ASN A 126 22.87 9.17 -1.40
N LEU A 127 22.58 8.17 -0.58
CA LEU A 127 22.72 6.77 -1.00
C LEU A 127 21.91 6.49 -2.27
N ASP A 128 22.50 5.73 -3.20
CA ASP A 128 21.80 5.27 -4.39
C ASP A 128 20.81 4.14 -4.06
N VAL A 129 21.25 3.22 -3.20
CA VAL A 129 20.44 2.06 -2.78
C VAL A 129 20.66 1.75 -1.30
N ALA A 130 19.54 1.56 -0.57
CA ALA A 130 19.56 0.94 0.75
C ALA A 130 18.71 -0.34 0.72
N LYS A 131 19.36 -1.50 0.91
CA LYS A 131 18.69 -2.80 0.99
C LYS A 131 18.88 -3.40 2.37
N ILE A 132 17.74 -3.72 3.05
CA ILE A 132 17.73 -4.22 4.42
C ILE A 132 16.88 -5.47 4.47
N GLU A 133 17.47 -6.58 4.90
CA GLU A 133 16.83 -7.86 5.11
C GLU A 133 17.05 -8.30 6.56
N THR A 134 15.99 -8.63 7.30
CA THR A 134 16.09 -9.22 8.64
C THR A 134 15.14 -10.41 8.78
N GLY A 135 15.59 -11.48 9.42
CA GLY A 135 14.75 -12.63 9.69
C GLY A 135 13.59 -12.36 10.66
N GLY A 136 13.65 -11.27 11.40
CA GLY A 136 12.61 -10.79 12.31
C GLY A 136 13.09 -9.57 13.09
N GLY A 137 12.17 -8.68 13.39
CA GLY A 137 12.42 -7.40 14.03
C GLY A 137 11.93 -6.25 13.17
N ASP A 138 11.71 -5.12 13.82
CA ASP A 138 11.19 -3.93 13.18
C ASP A 138 12.27 -3.23 12.34
N ILE A 139 11.87 -2.62 11.24
CA ILE A 139 12.74 -1.80 10.40
C ILE A 139 12.23 -0.36 10.40
N ASN A 140 13.09 0.58 10.75
CA ASN A 140 12.81 2.01 10.64
C ASN A 140 13.88 2.65 9.74
N ILE A 141 13.45 3.30 8.65
CA ILE A 141 14.35 3.98 7.72
C ILE A 141 13.85 5.38 7.39
N THR A 142 14.74 6.36 7.45
CA THR A 142 14.37 7.75 7.18
C THR A 142 15.45 8.50 6.41
N HIS A 143 15.02 9.50 5.60
CA HIS A 143 15.88 10.49 4.94
C HIS A 143 16.85 9.86 3.91
N ILE A 144 16.36 9.00 3.02
CA ILE A 144 17.16 8.38 1.94
C ILE A 144 16.72 8.94 0.58
N ALA A 145 17.65 9.47 -0.18
CA ALA A 145 17.35 10.04 -1.50
C ALA A 145 17.16 8.98 -2.60
N GLY A 146 17.82 7.83 -2.49
CA GLY A 146 17.80 6.77 -3.49
C GLY A 146 16.73 5.71 -3.23
N ARG A 147 16.90 4.57 -3.91
CA ARG A 147 16.03 3.40 -3.81
C ARG A 147 16.13 2.72 -2.44
N VAL A 148 15.01 2.30 -1.90
CA VAL A 148 14.93 1.58 -0.62
C VAL A 148 14.18 0.26 -0.81
N ASP A 149 14.82 -0.85 -0.42
CA ASP A 149 14.26 -2.20 -0.44
C ASP A 149 14.32 -2.77 1.00
N LEU A 150 13.17 -3.07 1.59
CA LEU A 150 13.06 -3.54 2.99
C LEU A 150 12.33 -4.88 3.05
N GLU A 151 12.90 -5.83 3.79
CA GLU A 151 12.32 -7.16 4.00
C GLU A 151 12.48 -7.58 5.46
N THR A 152 11.40 -8.01 6.10
CA THR A 152 11.45 -8.60 7.45
C THR A 152 10.52 -9.82 7.55
N GLY A 153 10.95 -10.84 8.28
CA GLY A 153 10.14 -12.04 8.49
C GLY A 153 8.86 -11.82 9.28
N GLY A 154 8.75 -10.76 10.09
CA GLY A 154 7.54 -10.55 10.90
C GLY A 154 7.39 -9.21 11.61
N GLY A 155 8.41 -8.39 11.64
CA GLY A 155 8.39 -7.07 12.30
C GLY A 155 7.61 -6.01 11.54
N GLY A 156 7.29 -4.92 12.21
CA GLY A 156 6.74 -3.72 11.59
C GLY A 156 7.79 -2.96 10.79
N ILE A 157 7.35 -2.22 9.77
CA ILE A 157 8.24 -1.41 8.95
C ILE A 157 7.75 0.03 8.92
N GLN A 158 8.66 0.96 9.20
CA GLN A 158 8.43 2.40 9.06
C GLN A 158 9.44 2.98 8.06
N ALA A 159 8.95 3.71 7.06
CA ALA A 159 9.78 4.39 6.07
C ALA A 159 9.27 5.81 5.85
N ASP A 160 10.12 6.82 5.97
CA ASP A 160 9.74 8.22 5.74
C ASP A 160 10.84 9.02 5.05
N ASP A 161 10.43 10.05 4.29
CA ASP A 161 11.30 10.93 3.50
C ASP A 161 12.23 10.15 2.56
N ILE A 162 11.61 9.36 1.67
CA ILE A 162 12.30 8.55 0.68
C ILE A 162 12.20 9.24 -0.70
N GLY A 163 13.34 9.55 -1.29
CA GLY A 163 13.41 10.24 -2.59
C GLY A 163 13.24 9.31 -3.80
N GLY A 164 13.67 8.06 -3.69
CA GLY A 164 13.58 7.05 -4.74
C GLY A 164 12.45 6.05 -4.56
N PRO A 165 12.37 5.02 -5.42
CA PRO A 165 11.39 3.94 -5.29
C PRO A 165 11.52 3.20 -3.96
N LEU A 166 10.37 2.85 -3.36
CA LEU A 166 10.28 2.11 -2.11
C LEU A 166 9.63 0.75 -2.34
N SER A 167 10.31 -0.32 -1.94
CA SER A 167 9.78 -1.69 -1.92
C SER A 167 9.85 -2.24 -0.50
N VAL A 168 8.73 -2.73 0.02
CA VAL A 168 8.62 -3.21 1.41
C VAL A 168 7.89 -4.54 1.44
N GLU A 169 8.47 -5.51 2.14
CA GLU A 169 7.85 -6.81 2.38
C GLU A 169 7.98 -7.21 3.85
N THR A 170 6.89 -7.65 4.47
CA THR A 170 6.90 -8.24 5.81
C THR A 170 5.98 -9.44 5.91
N GLY A 171 6.39 -10.46 6.65
CA GLY A 171 5.56 -11.65 6.86
C GLY A 171 4.25 -11.40 7.59
N GLY A 172 4.17 -10.40 8.45
CA GLY A 172 2.94 -10.14 9.22
C GLY A 172 2.83 -8.78 9.90
N GLY A 173 3.91 -8.01 9.92
CA GLY A 173 3.96 -6.71 10.58
C GLY A 173 3.18 -5.62 9.85
N ALA A 174 2.87 -4.55 10.56
CA ALA A 174 2.30 -3.35 9.96
C ALA A 174 3.35 -2.57 9.15
N ILE A 175 2.91 -1.90 8.09
CA ILE A 175 3.75 -1.04 7.26
C ILE A 175 3.23 0.39 7.37
N ASP A 176 4.05 1.32 7.85
CA ASP A 176 3.74 2.76 7.93
C ASP A 176 4.72 3.54 7.05
N VAL A 177 4.21 4.12 5.97
CA VAL A 177 4.98 4.89 5.00
C VAL A 177 4.59 6.35 5.10
N GLY A 178 5.57 7.21 5.38
CA GLY A 178 5.43 8.65 5.35
C GLY A 178 5.42 9.20 3.92
N ASN A 179 6.42 10.01 3.58
CA ASN A 179 6.52 10.67 2.28
C ASN A 179 7.48 9.93 1.35
N VAL A 180 7.02 9.59 0.15
CA VAL A 180 7.84 8.97 -0.89
C VAL A 180 7.72 9.76 -2.19
N ALA A 181 8.86 10.15 -2.78
CA ALA A 181 8.86 10.96 -3.99
C ALA A 181 8.77 10.14 -5.30
N ALA A 182 8.60 8.82 -5.22
CA ALA A 182 8.56 7.89 -6.35
C ALA A 182 7.51 6.79 -6.13
N ASN A 183 7.62 5.70 -6.90
CA ASN A 183 6.72 4.55 -6.80
C ASN A 183 6.88 3.81 -5.47
N VAL A 184 5.77 3.24 -4.98
CA VAL A 184 5.69 2.51 -3.72
C VAL A 184 5.09 1.13 -3.97
N THR A 185 5.78 0.08 -3.52
CA THR A 185 5.29 -1.30 -3.57
C THR A 185 5.37 -1.89 -2.18
N LEU A 186 4.24 -2.27 -1.59
CA LEU A 186 4.14 -2.76 -0.22
C LEU A 186 3.40 -4.08 -0.18
N SER A 187 3.94 -5.04 0.58
CA SER A 187 3.29 -6.34 0.81
C SER A 187 3.44 -6.77 2.27
N THR A 188 2.34 -7.22 2.87
CA THR A 188 2.33 -7.83 4.20
C THR A 188 1.39 -9.03 4.27
N GLY A 189 1.77 -10.07 4.99
CA GLY A 189 0.92 -11.24 5.19
C GLY A 189 -0.36 -10.98 5.97
N GLY A 190 -0.41 -9.96 6.82
CA GLY A 190 -1.62 -9.70 7.63
C GLY A 190 -1.71 -8.32 8.29
N GLY A 191 -0.64 -7.55 8.27
CA GLY A 191 -0.57 -6.24 8.92
C GLY A 191 -1.35 -5.15 8.19
N ASN A 192 -1.62 -4.07 8.89
CA ASN A 192 -2.17 -2.86 8.27
C ASN A 192 -1.10 -2.13 7.46
N ILE A 193 -1.52 -1.50 6.37
CA ILE A 193 -0.67 -0.63 5.57
C ILE A 193 -1.21 0.80 5.61
N LYS A 194 -0.34 1.75 5.93
CA LYS A 194 -0.66 3.17 5.88
C LYS A 194 0.37 3.92 5.04
N ILE A 195 -0.12 4.77 4.14
CA ILE A 195 0.70 5.61 3.26
C ILE A 195 0.23 7.06 3.43
N ALA A 196 1.11 7.94 3.90
CA ALA A 196 0.80 9.35 4.01
C ALA A 196 0.82 10.03 2.64
N SER A 197 1.90 9.89 1.87
CA SER A 197 1.98 10.48 0.53
C SER A 197 2.94 9.73 -0.38
N ALA A 198 2.52 9.51 -1.62
CA ALA A 198 3.39 9.00 -2.70
C ALA A 198 3.23 9.84 -3.96
N LYS A 199 4.35 10.23 -4.58
CA LYS A 199 4.32 10.99 -5.85
C LYS A 199 4.25 10.08 -7.08
N GLY A 200 4.67 8.83 -6.97
CA GLY A 200 4.56 7.81 -8.00
C GLY A 200 3.34 6.91 -7.80
N ASP A 201 3.32 5.81 -8.56
CA ASP A 201 2.27 4.80 -8.45
C ASP A 201 2.38 4.02 -7.13
N ILE A 202 1.22 3.65 -6.59
CA ILE A 202 1.10 2.88 -5.36
C ILE A 202 0.59 1.48 -5.68
N LYS A 203 1.32 0.47 -5.22
CA LYS A 203 0.84 -0.91 -5.14
C LYS A 203 0.94 -1.38 -3.70
N ALA A 204 -0.20 -1.74 -3.08
CA ALA A 204 -0.23 -2.20 -1.69
C ALA A 204 -1.11 -3.44 -1.55
N GLU A 205 -0.55 -4.48 -0.94
CA GLU A 205 -1.19 -5.78 -0.74
C GLU A 205 -1.10 -6.21 0.72
N SER A 206 -2.23 -6.64 1.30
CA SER A 206 -2.27 -7.24 2.64
C SER A 206 -3.14 -8.49 2.64
N GLY A 207 -2.70 -9.55 3.33
CA GLY A 207 -3.52 -10.74 3.50
C GLY A 207 -4.81 -10.51 4.30
N GLY A 208 -4.84 -9.58 5.23
CA GLY A 208 -6.01 -9.34 6.07
C GLY A 208 -6.14 -7.95 6.70
N GLY A 209 -5.10 -7.15 6.66
CA GLY A 209 -5.05 -5.82 7.30
C GLY A 209 -5.76 -4.73 6.50
N ASN A 210 -6.01 -3.62 7.16
CA ASN A 210 -6.59 -2.43 6.53
C ASN A 210 -5.53 -1.68 5.71
N LEU A 211 -5.97 -1.09 4.60
CA LEU A 211 -5.17 -0.24 3.74
C LEU A 211 -5.65 1.21 3.83
N VAL A 212 -4.75 2.14 4.14
CA VAL A 212 -5.06 3.57 4.24
C VAL A 212 -4.08 4.36 3.40
N VAL A 213 -4.58 5.12 2.43
CA VAL A 213 -3.79 6.05 1.61
C VAL A 213 -4.36 7.46 1.78
N LEU A 214 -3.57 8.37 2.33
CA LEU A 214 -4.02 9.75 2.51
C LEU A 214 -3.85 10.56 1.21
N SER A 215 -2.74 10.38 0.47
CA SER A 215 -2.49 11.08 -0.78
C SER A 215 -1.66 10.27 -1.77
N GLY A 216 -2.23 9.97 -2.94
CA GLY A 216 -1.54 9.40 -4.11
C GLY A 216 -1.60 10.38 -5.27
N LEU A 217 -0.44 10.78 -5.83
CA LEU A 217 -0.38 11.75 -6.93
C LEU A 217 -0.44 11.10 -8.33
N GLN A 218 -0.31 9.77 -8.40
CA GLN A 218 -0.47 8.95 -9.61
C GLN A 218 -1.56 7.89 -9.39
N GLY A 219 -1.48 6.75 -10.06
CA GLY A 219 -2.40 5.63 -9.88
C GLY A 219 -2.17 4.85 -8.59
N ALA A 220 -3.20 4.09 -8.18
CA ALA A 220 -3.09 3.18 -7.03
C ALA A 220 -3.79 1.85 -7.30
N VAL A 221 -3.14 0.75 -6.90
CA VAL A 221 -3.69 -0.61 -6.85
C VAL A 221 -3.59 -1.11 -5.41
N LEU A 222 -4.74 -1.35 -4.80
CA LEU A 222 -4.88 -1.69 -3.38
C LEU A 222 -5.66 -2.99 -3.25
N GLU A 223 -5.06 -4.01 -2.61
CA GLU A 223 -5.68 -5.32 -2.48
C GLU A 223 -5.56 -5.82 -1.04
N THR A 224 -6.67 -6.27 -0.44
CA THR A 224 -6.66 -6.90 0.88
C THR A 224 -7.62 -8.09 0.94
N GLY A 225 -7.21 -9.15 1.64
CA GLY A 225 -8.06 -10.35 1.80
C GLY A 225 -9.28 -10.14 2.67
N GLY A 226 -9.25 -9.24 3.65
CA GLY A 226 -10.39 -9.05 4.57
C GLY A 226 -10.54 -7.65 5.16
N GLY A 227 -9.51 -6.83 5.10
CA GLY A 227 -9.51 -5.49 5.69
C GLY A 227 -10.28 -4.45 4.90
N SER A 228 -10.50 -3.31 5.50
CA SER A 228 -11.09 -2.16 4.82
C SER A 228 -10.04 -1.36 4.04
N ILE A 229 -10.47 -0.74 2.95
CA ILE A 229 -9.64 0.15 2.14
C ILE A 229 -10.16 1.58 2.28
N ARG A 230 -9.29 2.50 2.64
CA ARG A 230 -9.59 3.93 2.68
C ARG A 230 -8.57 4.71 1.85
N VAL A 231 -9.05 5.53 0.94
CA VAL A 231 -8.25 6.45 0.15
C VAL A 231 -8.84 7.84 0.26
N ASP A 232 -8.12 8.79 0.83
CA ASP A 232 -8.63 10.16 0.94
C ASP A 232 -8.49 10.90 -0.40
N LYS A 233 -7.35 10.73 -1.09
CA LYS A 233 -7.11 11.33 -2.40
C LYS A 233 -6.19 10.47 -3.29
N CYS A 234 -6.61 10.28 -4.55
CA CYS A 234 -5.79 9.68 -5.61
C CYS A 234 -5.98 10.48 -6.91
N SER A 235 -4.90 11.00 -7.49
CA SER A 235 -5.01 11.87 -8.67
C SER A 235 -5.16 11.11 -9.99
N GLY A 236 -4.75 9.85 -10.04
CA GLY A 236 -4.82 8.97 -11.21
C GLY A 236 -5.92 7.91 -11.11
N THR A 237 -5.70 6.80 -11.80
CA THR A 237 -6.58 5.62 -11.79
C THR A 237 -6.47 4.88 -10.45
N LEU A 238 -7.61 4.45 -9.91
CA LEU A 238 -7.66 3.65 -8.69
C LEU A 238 -8.28 2.27 -8.97
N LYS A 239 -7.60 1.22 -8.50
CA LYS A 239 -8.18 -0.11 -8.34
C LYS A 239 -8.13 -0.49 -6.87
N ALA A 240 -9.27 -0.82 -6.27
CA ALA A 240 -9.39 -1.22 -4.87
C ALA A 240 -10.19 -2.52 -4.76
N THR A 241 -9.58 -3.56 -4.23
CA THR A 241 -10.20 -4.90 -4.08
C THR A 241 -10.09 -5.36 -2.62
N SER A 242 -11.22 -5.71 -2.02
CA SER A 242 -11.27 -6.30 -0.67
C SER A 242 -12.11 -7.58 -0.66
N GLY A 243 -11.66 -8.60 0.07
CA GLY A 243 -12.46 -9.82 0.26
C GLY A 243 -13.68 -9.65 1.18
N GLY A 244 -13.71 -8.65 2.06
CA GLY A 244 -14.83 -8.50 2.99
C GLY A 244 -15.01 -7.12 3.61
N GLY A 245 -14.00 -6.28 3.58
CA GLY A 245 -14.02 -4.96 4.21
C GLY A 245 -14.75 -3.89 3.40
N THR A 246 -15.05 -2.78 4.07
CA THR A 246 -15.60 -1.59 3.41
C THR A 246 -14.55 -0.90 2.56
N VAL A 247 -14.98 -0.25 1.47
CA VAL A 247 -14.13 0.58 0.63
C VAL A 247 -14.65 2.01 0.65
N ASP A 248 -13.90 2.90 1.31
CA ASP A 248 -14.22 4.33 1.45
C ASP A 248 -13.23 5.16 0.63
N LEU A 249 -13.72 5.81 -0.42
CA LEU A 249 -12.91 6.60 -1.35
C LEU A 249 -13.34 8.07 -1.33
N GLY A 250 -12.38 8.96 -1.17
CA GLY A 250 -12.55 10.40 -1.24
C GLY A 250 -12.52 10.92 -2.68
N GLU A 251 -11.53 11.75 -3.00
CA GLU A 251 -11.38 12.39 -4.31
C GLU A 251 -10.50 11.55 -5.25
N ILE A 252 -11.07 11.04 -6.34
CA ILE A 252 -10.35 10.27 -7.36
C ILE A 252 -10.28 11.10 -8.65
N GLY A 253 -9.07 11.40 -9.09
CA GLY A 253 -8.82 12.24 -10.27
C GLY A 253 -8.98 11.51 -11.61
N GLY A 254 -9.08 10.18 -11.60
CA GLY A 254 -9.22 9.32 -12.78
C GLY A 254 -10.36 8.30 -12.66
N PRO A 255 -10.32 7.25 -13.48
CA PRO A 255 -11.23 6.10 -13.36
C PRO A 255 -11.03 5.35 -12.03
N ALA A 256 -12.12 4.77 -11.48
CA ALA A 256 -12.10 3.95 -10.29
C ALA A 256 -12.74 2.59 -10.53
N GLN A 257 -12.03 1.52 -10.21
CA GLN A 257 -12.53 0.15 -10.17
C GLN A 257 -12.52 -0.32 -8.72
N ILE A 258 -13.69 -0.69 -8.20
CA ILE A 258 -13.89 -0.99 -6.79
C ILE A 258 -14.62 -2.32 -6.67
N GLU A 259 -14.06 -3.24 -5.93
CA GLU A 259 -14.64 -4.57 -5.74
C GLU A 259 -14.53 -4.99 -4.28
N THR A 260 -15.63 -5.50 -3.72
CA THR A 260 -15.62 -6.13 -2.39
C THR A 260 -16.64 -7.26 -2.35
N ALA A 261 -16.33 -8.38 -1.66
CA ALA A 261 -17.30 -9.48 -1.61
C ALA A 261 -18.50 -9.18 -0.69
N ALA A 262 -18.31 -8.46 0.42
CA ALA A 262 -19.40 -8.24 1.40
C ALA A 262 -19.50 -6.80 1.93
N GLY A 263 -18.46 -6.00 1.83
CA GLY A 263 -18.42 -4.64 2.38
C GLY A 263 -19.24 -3.64 1.59
N SER A 264 -19.55 -2.52 2.21
CA SER A 264 -20.14 -1.39 1.50
C SER A 264 -19.08 -0.58 0.76
N ILE A 265 -19.47 0.04 -0.35
CA ILE A 265 -18.63 0.91 -1.17
C ILE A 265 -19.14 2.34 -1.03
N ARG A 266 -18.26 3.27 -0.71
CA ARG A 266 -18.53 4.72 -0.73
C ARG A 266 -17.48 5.43 -1.55
N LEU A 267 -17.93 6.36 -2.39
CA LEU A 267 -17.08 7.22 -3.20
C LEU A 267 -17.61 8.66 -3.18
N ALA A 268 -16.77 9.59 -2.75
CA ALA A 268 -17.15 11.00 -2.69
C ALA A 268 -17.13 11.67 -4.08
N SER A 269 -16.10 11.42 -4.89
CA SER A 269 -16.06 11.92 -6.27
C SER A 269 -15.04 11.17 -7.13
N ALA A 270 -15.33 11.04 -8.44
CA ALA A 270 -14.39 10.57 -9.44
C ALA A 270 -14.54 11.35 -10.75
N LYS A 271 -13.41 11.70 -11.38
CA LYS A 271 -13.43 12.39 -12.67
C LYS A 271 -13.54 11.44 -13.86
N GLY A 272 -13.34 10.15 -13.67
CA GLY A 272 -13.46 9.12 -14.70
C GLY A 272 -14.64 8.20 -14.49
N ARG A 273 -14.68 7.12 -15.29
CA ARG A 273 -15.67 6.04 -15.15
C ARG A 273 -15.48 5.33 -13.81
N VAL A 274 -16.58 5.06 -13.12
CA VAL A 274 -16.61 4.29 -11.88
C VAL A 274 -17.24 2.93 -12.14
N GLN A 275 -16.53 1.88 -11.78
CA GLN A 275 -17.06 0.52 -11.70
C GLN A 275 -17.02 0.09 -10.25
N ALA A 276 -18.18 -0.20 -9.66
CA ALA A 276 -18.33 -0.59 -8.25
C ALA A 276 -19.12 -1.88 -8.15
N GLU A 277 -18.55 -2.90 -7.54
CA GLU A 277 -19.16 -4.21 -7.40
C GLU A 277 -19.04 -4.71 -5.97
N THR A 278 -20.17 -5.20 -5.42
CA THR A 278 -20.17 -5.85 -4.10
C THR A 278 -21.18 -6.99 -4.07
N GLY A 279 -20.86 -8.06 -3.35
CA GLY A 279 -21.78 -9.19 -3.17
C GLY A 279 -22.92 -8.87 -2.20
N GLY A 280 -22.65 -8.18 -1.11
CA GLY A 280 -23.65 -8.00 -0.02
C GLY A 280 -23.83 -6.58 0.50
N GLY A 281 -22.94 -5.66 0.18
CA GLY A 281 -22.94 -4.31 0.72
C GLY A 281 -23.78 -3.31 -0.07
N SER A 282 -23.99 -2.15 0.51
CA SER A 282 -24.57 -1.01 -0.20
C SER A 282 -23.50 -0.26 -1.00
N ILE A 283 -23.90 0.37 -2.10
CA ILE A 283 -23.06 1.20 -2.95
C ILE A 283 -23.55 2.65 -2.89
N GLN A 284 -22.70 3.57 -2.49
CA GLN A 284 -22.96 5.00 -2.51
C GLN A 284 -21.90 5.73 -3.32
N LEU A 285 -22.31 6.34 -4.43
CA LEU A 285 -21.42 7.04 -5.36
C LEU A 285 -21.89 8.48 -5.55
N ASP A 286 -21.05 9.43 -5.15
CA ASP A 286 -21.32 10.85 -5.30
C ASP A 286 -20.40 11.43 -6.39
N GLY A 287 -20.92 12.24 -7.32
CA GLY A 287 -20.14 13.01 -8.27
C GLY A 287 -19.34 12.19 -9.30
N ALA A 288 -19.89 11.13 -9.86
CA ALA A 288 -19.30 10.35 -10.94
C ALA A 288 -19.81 10.77 -12.33
N THR A 289 -18.94 10.67 -13.35
CA THR A 289 -19.28 11.02 -14.76
C THR A 289 -19.97 9.88 -15.50
N SER A 290 -19.70 8.64 -15.14
CA SER A 290 -20.33 7.43 -15.69
C SER A 290 -20.16 6.31 -14.66
N VAL A 291 -21.22 5.57 -14.43
CA VAL A 291 -21.29 4.59 -13.34
C VAL A 291 -21.70 3.24 -13.86
N GLN A 292 -20.99 2.21 -13.45
CA GLN A 292 -21.45 0.82 -13.46
C GLN A 292 -21.43 0.34 -12.00
N ALA A 293 -22.59 0.15 -11.40
CA ALA A 293 -22.71 -0.31 -10.02
C ALA A 293 -23.54 -1.58 -9.96
N GLU A 294 -23.01 -2.60 -9.31
CA GLU A 294 -23.66 -3.90 -9.16
C GLU A 294 -23.54 -4.41 -7.73
N THR A 295 -24.67 -4.88 -7.20
CA THR A 295 -24.70 -5.55 -5.89
C THR A 295 -25.74 -6.68 -5.89
N SER A 296 -25.46 -7.79 -5.19
CA SER A 296 -26.45 -8.86 -5.09
C SER A 296 -27.52 -8.56 -4.03
N ALA A 297 -27.16 -7.95 -2.89
CA ALA A 297 -28.07 -7.79 -1.75
C ALA A 297 -27.92 -6.45 -1.03
N GLY A 298 -27.77 -5.37 -1.74
CA GLY A 298 -27.65 -4.04 -1.14
C GLY A 298 -28.35 -2.96 -1.92
N GLY A 299 -28.58 -1.82 -1.28
CA GLY A 299 -29.10 -0.64 -1.97
C GLY A 299 -28.02 0.09 -2.73
N ILE A 300 -28.41 0.76 -3.82
CA ILE A 300 -27.51 1.61 -4.62
C ILE A 300 -27.99 3.05 -4.53
N VAL A 301 -27.13 3.95 -4.13
CA VAL A 301 -27.38 5.39 -4.13
C VAL A 301 -26.36 6.09 -5.01
N VAL A 302 -26.83 6.80 -6.03
CA VAL A 302 -25.93 7.51 -6.97
C VAL A 302 -26.37 8.97 -7.10
N LYS A 303 -25.41 9.89 -7.08
CA LYS A 303 -25.63 11.31 -7.42
C LYS A 303 -24.94 11.65 -8.72
N LEU A 304 -25.70 12.01 -9.74
CA LEU A 304 -25.20 12.45 -11.05
C LEU A 304 -25.31 13.98 -11.13
N LEU A 305 -24.16 14.63 -11.16
CA LEU A 305 -24.03 16.09 -11.19
C LEU A 305 -23.86 16.58 -12.62
N SER A 306 -24.55 17.66 -13.00
CA SER A 306 -24.41 18.29 -14.32
C SER A 306 -23.00 18.83 -14.58
N SER A 307 -22.34 19.33 -13.54
CA SER A 307 -20.99 19.90 -13.64
C SER A 307 -19.92 18.88 -14.05
N THR A 308 -20.18 17.61 -13.88
CA THR A 308 -19.26 16.52 -14.28
C THR A 308 -19.49 16.04 -15.71
N GLY A 309 -20.63 16.40 -16.33
CA GLY A 309 -21.02 15.98 -17.67
C GLY A 309 -21.09 14.47 -17.82
N VAL A 310 -22.27 13.87 -17.69
CA VAL A 310 -22.46 12.44 -18.01
C VAL A 310 -22.15 12.24 -19.50
N GLN A 311 -21.01 11.63 -19.81
CA GLN A 311 -20.56 11.46 -21.19
C GLN A 311 -20.84 10.07 -21.75
N ASN A 312 -21.07 9.09 -20.88
CA ASN A 312 -21.25 7.69 -21.25
C ASN A 312 -22.44 7.08 -20.54
N ASN A 313 -22.93 5.97 -21.09
CA ASN A 313 -23.99 5.20 -20.49
C ASN A 313 -23.62 4.73 -19.07
N SER A 314 -24.61 4.68 -18.21
CA SER A 314 -24.50 4.20 -16.82
C SER A 314 -25.44 3.02 -16.59
N THR A 315 -25.03 2.08 -15.74
CA THR A 315 -25.81 0.89 -15.39
C THR A 315 -25.80 0.70 -13.89
N LEU A 316 -26.97 0.52 -13.30
CA LEU A 316 -27.16 0.24 -11.88
C LEU A 316 -27.98 -1.03 -11.75
N GLU A 317 -27.43 -2.07 -11.12
CA GLU A 317 -28.08 -3.38 -11.01
C GLU A 317 -28.00 -3.89 -9.56
N THR A 318 -29.13 -4.35 -9.05
CA THR A 318 -29.18 -5.08 -7.76
C THR A 318 -30.20 -6.22 -7.84
N SER A 319 -29.90 -7.36 -7.19
CA SER A 319 -30.90 -8.43 -7.11
C SER A 319 -31.92 -8.17 -6.01
N ALA A 320 -31.49 -7.64 -4.86
CA ALA A 320 -32.38 -7.33 -3.73
C ALA A 320 -31.95 -6.04 -3.03
N GLY A 321 -32.63 -4.95 -3.32
CA GLY A 321 -32.34 -3.65 -2.70
C GLY A 321 -32.93 -2.49 -3.46
N ASP A 322 -33.07 -1.37 -2.77
CA ASP A 322 -33.57 -0.13 -3.35
C ASP A 322 -32.49 0.60 -4.14
N ILE A 323 -32.87 1.21 -5.26
CA ILE A 323 -31.99 2.06 -6.06
C ILE A 323 -32.50 3.50 -5.99
N THR A 324 -31.69 4.40 -5.48
CA THR A 324 -32.00 5.84 -5.45
C THR A 324 -31.01 6.62 -6.29
N VAL A 325 -31.51 7.36 -7.26
CA VAL A 325 -30.71 8.22 -8.12
C VAL A 325 -31.08 9.67 -7.92
N TYR A 326 -30.09 10.46 -7.51
CA TYR A 326 -30.20 11.92 -7.42
C TYR A 326 -29.69 12.54 -8.72
N LEU A 327 -30.54 13.30 -9.40
CA LEU A 327 -30.26 13.92 -10.68
C LEU A 327 -30.28 15.45 -10.56
N ALA A 328 -29.29 16.11 -11.15
CA ALA A 328 -29.32 17.55 -11.30
C ALA A 328 -30.40 17.98 -12.28
N ASN A 329 -31.03 19.14 -12.02
CA ASN A 329 -32.18 19.61 -12.82
C ASN A 329 -31.84 19.92 -14.29
N ASP A 330 -30.57 20.21 -14.57
CA ASP A 330 -30.06 20.59 -15.90
C ASP A 330 -29.36 19.42 -16.64
N LEU A 331 -29.40 18.22 -16.04
CA LEU A 331 -28.75 17.04 -16.62
C LEU A 331 -29.53 16.50 -17.83
N ALA A 332 -28.88 16.42 -19.02
CA ALA A 332 -29.42 15.79 -20.20
C ALA A 332 -29.14 14.27 -20.17
N ILE A 333 -30.16 13.45 -20.02
CA ILE A 333 -30.01 12.01 -19.84
C ILE A 333 -31.27 11.26 -20.29
N SER A 334 -31.11 10.06 -20.85
CA SER A 334 -32.18 9.12 -21.14
C SER A 334 -32.25 8.04 -20.09
N ILE A 335 -33.41 7.74 -19.55
CA ILE A 335 -33.60 6.84 -18.41
C ILE A 335 -34.38 5.61 -18.86
N ARG A 336 -33.93 4.44 -18.45
CA ARG A 336 -34.64 3.16 -18.53
C ARG A 336 -34.49 2.42 -17.20
N ALA A 337 -35.60 2.20 -16.52
CA ALA A 337 -35.61 1.47 -15.25
C ALA A 337 -36.60 0.31 -15.30
N GLU A 338 -36.25 -0.79 -14.64
CA GLU A 338 -37.04 -2.01 -14.58
C GLU A 338 -36.98 -2.64 -13.18
N ILE A 339 -38.16 -2.99 -12.64
CA ILE A 339 -38.30 -3.89 -11.49
C ILE A 339 -38.90 -5.20 -12.03
N GLU A 340 -38.13 -6.29 -12.00
CA GLU A 340 -38.56 -7.58 -12.60
C GLU A 340 -39.66 -8.27 -11.82
N VAL A 341 -39.60 -8.20 -10.47
CA VAL A 341 -40.60 -8.83 -9.58
C VAL A 341 -41.12 -7.78 -8.59
N ALA A 342 -42.10 -7.01 -9.05
CA ALA A 342 -42.51 -5.82 -8.31
C ALA A 342 -43.18 -6.09 -6.97
N ASN A 343 -43.90 -7.19 -6.74
CA ASN A 343 -44.52 -7.62 -5.46
C ASN A 343 -44.83 -6.51 -4.44
N GLY A 344 -45.35 -5.36 -4.89
CA GLY A 344 -45.58 -4.17 -4.09
C GLY A 344 -44.48 -3.09 -4.17
N HIS A 345 -43.35 -3.39 -4.78
CA HIS A 345 -42.32 -2.39 -5.07
C HIS A 345 -42.75 -1.46 -6.21
N THR A 346 -42.28 -0.21 -6.16
CA THR A 346 -42.70 0.84 -7.09
C THR A 346 -41.50 1.65 -7.60
N ILE A 347 -41.72 2.30 -8.76
CA ILE A 347 -40.82 3.35 -9.25
C ILE A 347 -41.43 4.70 -8.92
N HIS A 348 -40.67 5.53 -8.20
CA HIS A 348 -41.06 6.89 -7.86
C HIS A 348 -40.18 7.89 -8.56
N SER A 349 -40.77 8.98 -9.09
CA SER A 349 -40.01 10.04 -9.78
C SER A 349 -40.46 11.44 -9.38
N ASP A 350 -39.50 12.32 -9.06
CA ASP A 350 -39.74 13.75 -8.90
C ASP A 350 -39.83 14.50 -10.24
N PHE A 351 -39.57 13.79 -11.37
CA PHE A 351 -39.58 14.34 -12.73
C PHE A 351 -40.79 13.90 -13.50
N SER A 352 -41.55 14.87 -14.08
CA SER A 352 -42.77 14.61 -14.87
C SER A 352 -42.47 13.88 -16.21
N ASP A 353 -41.25 14.01 -16.73
CA ASP A 353 -40.84 13.46 -18.01
C ASP A 353 -40.45 11.96 -17.93
N ILE A 354 -40.53 11.37 -16.72
CA ILE A 354 -40.33 9.94 -16.51
C ILE A 354 -41.70 9.28 -16.36
N HIS A 355 -42.05 8.45 -17.33
CA HIS A 355 -43.32 7.73 -17.38
C HIS A 355 -43.13 6.33 -16.83
N VAL A 356 -43.95 6.01 -15.82
CA VAL A 356 -43.97 4.70 -15.15
C VAL A 356 -45.11 3.87 -15.71
N SER A 357 -44.81 2.65 -16.14
CA SER A 357 -45.81 1.66 -16.59
C SER A 357 -45.69 0.36 -15.81
N SER A 358 -46.73 -0.41 -15.71
CA SER A 358 -46.68 -1.72 -15.06
C SER A 358 -47.39 -2.75 -15.93
N GLU A 359 -46.73 -3.87 -16.16
CA GLU A 359 -47.22 -5.01 -16.91
C GLU A 359 -47.35 -6.23 -16.00
N GLY A 360 -48.36 -7.04 -16.19
CA GLY A 360 -48.60 -8.29 -15.47
C GLY A 360 -50.06 -8.52 -15.16
N GLY A 361 -50.45 -9.79 -15.05
CA GLY A 361 -51.81 -10.20 -14.74
C GLY A 361 -52.11 -10.18 -13.22
N PRO A 362 -53.39 -10.33 -12.85
CA PRO A 362 -53.78 -10.34 -11.43
C PRO A 362 -53.23 -11.51 -10.59
N TRP A 363 -52.62 -12.52 -11.24
CA TRP A 363 -52.10 -13.74 -10.62
C TRP A 363 -50.65 -14.12 -11.02
N GLY A 364 -49.91 -13.21 -11.66
CA GLY A 364 -48.51 -13.46 -12.08
C GLY A 364 -47.52 -12.42 -11.53
N PRO A 365 -46.22 -12.64 -11.73
CA PRO A 365 -45.24 -11.63 -11.38
C PRO A 365 -45.52 -10.34 -12.16
N ARG A 366 -45.45 -9.22 -11.46
CA ARG A 366 -45.66 -7.88 -12.03
C ARG A 366 -44.34 -7.22 -12.29
N THR A 367 -44.13 -6.79 -13.52
CA THR A 367 -42.96 -5.98 -13.91
C THR A 367 -43.35 -4.51 -13.92
N VAL A 368 -42.54 -3.64 -13.34
CA VAL A 368 -42.72 -2.18 -13.38
C VAL A 368 -41.53 -1.58 -14.14
N THR A 369 -41.83 -0.79 -15.17
CA THR A 369 -40.84 -0.11 -15.99
C THR A 369 -41.02 1.40 -15.92
N ALA A 370 -39.91 2.13 -16.14
CA ALA A 370 -39.96 3.56 -16.29
C ALA A 370 -39.02 4.00 -17.43
N GLU A 371 -39.54 4.87 -18.30
CA GLU A 371 -38.78 5.45 -19.40
C GLU A 371 -38.98 6.97 -19.43
N GLY A 372 -37.91 7.70 -19.79
CA GLY A 372 -37.98 9.16 -19.90
C GLY A 372 -36.72 9.77 -20.48
N GLN A 373 -36.85 11.01 -20.92
CA GLN A 373 -35.75 11.84 -21.42
C GLN A 373 -35.77 13.18 -20.70
N LEU A 374 -34.73 13.50 -19.96
CA LEU A 374 -34.58 14.77 -19.27
C LEU A 374 -33.73 15.71 -20.14
N ASN A 375 -34.15 16.98 -20.27
CA ASN A 375 -33.45 18.04 -21.01
C ASN A 375 -33.02 17.64 -22.43
N GLY A 376 -33.92 16.97 -23.18
CA GLY A 376 -33.68 16.54 -24.57
C GLY A 376 -32.96 15.19 -24.71
N GLY A 377 -32.75 14.47 -23.62
CA GLY A 377 -32.10 13.18 -23.63
C GLY A 377 -30.58 13.25 -23.74
N GLY A 378 -29.92 12.10 -23.72
CA GLY A 378 -28.47 11.99 -23.71
C GLY A 378 -28.03 10.54 -23.49
N PRO A 379 -26.86 10.31 -22.87
CA PRO A 379 -26.42 9.00 -22.46
C PRO A 379 -27.49 8.25 -21.68
N VAL A 380 -27.52 6.92 -21.83
CA VAL A 380 -28.57 6.10 -21.20
C VAL A 380 -28.16 5.73 -19.77
N LEU A 381 -29.05 5.98 -18.82
CA LEU A 381 -29.00 5.41 -17.48
C LEU A 381 -29.95 4.19 -17.44
N LYS A 382 -29.37 3.00 -17.38
CA LYS A 382 -30.10 1.75 -17.22
C LYS A 382 -30.11 1.34 -15.76
N ILE A 383 -31.31 1.04 -15.26
CA ILE A 383 -31.51 0.61 -13.87
C ILE A 383 -32.28 -0.69 -13.85
N ARG A 384 -31.81 -1.66 -13.10
CA ARG A 384 -32.46 -2.96 -12.96
C ARG A 384 -32.42 -3.43 -11.50
N THR A 385 -33.55 -3.85 -11.00
CA THR A 385 -33.65 -4.56 -9.73
C THR A 385 -34.64 -5.70 -9.83
N ASN A 386 -34.33 -6.85 -9.23
CA ASN A 386 -35.32 -7.92 -9.19
C ASN A 386 -36.35 -7.63 -8.12
N SER A 387 -35.95 -7.10 -6.96
CA SER A 387 -36.83 -6.81 -5.82
C SER A 387 -36.31 -5.61 -5.04
N GLY A 388 -37.00 -4.50 -5.12
CA GLY A 388 -36.65 -3.22 -4.48
C GLY A 388 -37.34 -2.05 -5.16
N ASN A 389 -37.40 -0.92 -4.47
CA ASN A 389 -37.94 0.31 -5.04
C ASN A 389 -36.92 1.06 -5.86
N VAL A 390 -37.32 1.75 -6.89
CA VAL A 390 -36.48 2.68 -7.65
C VAL A 390 -36.99 4.10 -7.42
N SER A 391 -36.09 5.02 -7.07
CA SER A 391 -36.42 6.40 -6.80
C SER A 391 -35.53 7.36 -7.61
N PHE A 392 -36.16 8.25 -8.38
CA PHE A 392 -35.50 9.38 -9.04
C PHE A 392 -35.80 10.65 -8.24
N ARG A 393 -34.76 11.24 -7.68
CA ARG A 393 -34.86 12.41 -6.81
C ARG A 393 -34.16 13.61 -7.43
N ARG A 394 -34.69 14.80 -7.17
CA ARG A 394 -34.03 16.05 -7.51
C ARG A 394 -32.93 16.36 -6.49
N ILE A 395 -31.77 16.79 -6.95
CA ILE A 395 -30.77 17.35 -6.06
C ILE A 395 -31.28 18.69 -5.56
N SER A 396 -31.62 18.78 -4.25
CA SER A 396 -31.89 20.06 -3.61
C SER A 396 -30.57 20.84 -3.49
N ARG A 397 -30.61 22.11 -3.88
CA ARG A 397 -29.47 23.05 -3.74
C ARG A 397 -29.12 23.28 -2.28
#